data_3c129a6f37ff68709b62b80b0045f0be
#
_entry.id   3c129a6f37ff68709b62b80b0045f0be
#
_cell.length_a   1.000
_cell.length_b   1.000
_cell.length_c   1.000
_cell.angle_alpha   90.00
_cell.angle_beta   90.00
_cell.angle_gamma   90.00
#
_symmetry.space_group_name_H-M   'P 1'
#
loop_
_entity.id
_entity.type
_entity.pdbx_description
1 polymer ?
#
loop_
_entity_poly.entity_id
_entity_poly.type
_entity_poly.pdbx_seq_one_letter_code
_entity_poly.pdbx_strand_id
1 'polypeptide(L)'
;MTACLFMAALNVCAQTKEKDSLRVIDLQEVEIISTRATGTTPVAFTNINKEQLKKQNFGQDLPYLLSMTPSAITTSDAGAGIGYTTLRVRGTDGTRINVTANGIPINDAESHNVFWVNLPDFASSVKDMQIQRGAGTSTNGAGAFGASINMQTGDFSLKPYAELNGSYGSFNTHKETVKAGTGLINDHWSFDARLSNISSDGYIDRASVGLNSYYLQGGYYSDNTSIKLITFGGKERTYHAWNYASKEEMEKYGRRYNSCGYMYTDDNGTDHFYEDQTDNYVQKNYQLLFNHNFTSAWNVNVGLHYTKGDGYYQEYKGGRKLVEYGLLPYEHDGETVSKSDLIRKKAMDNWFGGGIFSVNYKGNRLHTSLGGGLNRYDGDHFGKVLWVKNYIGNLDPDKDYYRNNATKNDGNLYLKANYELCSGVNAYADLQYRHISYKMYGQNDKWNSVTNDGLQQLTIHEKFDFFNPKTGLSWQINRNNRIYGSFSVAHKEPTRNNYTDGKFTEHPKAERLF
;
A
#
# COMPACT_ATOMS: atom_id res chain seq x y z
N MET A 1 -14.22 11.42 -32.06
CA MET A 1 -14.26 10.65 -33.34
C MET A 1 -12.88 10.03 -33.52
N THR A 2 -12.75 8.74 -33.30
CA THR A 2 -11.79 7.74 -33.77
C THR A 2 -11.46 6.75 -32.64
N ALA A 3 -12.43 5.88 -32.33
CA ALA A 3 -12.20 4.68 -31.54
C ALA A 3 -13.02 3.52 -32.15
N CYS A 4 -12.77 3.22 -33.41
CA CYS A 4 -13.19 2.01 -34.08
C CYS A 4 -11.99 1.51 -34.84
N LEU A 5 -11.45 0.37 -34.40
CA LEU A 5 -10.70 -0.63 -35.17
C LEU A 5 -9.69 -1.32 -34.25
N PHE A 6 -10.15 -2.40 -33.62
CA PHE A 6 -9.37 -3.62 -33.39
C PHE A 6 -10.31 -4.73 -32.92
N MET A 7 -11.32 -5.06 -33.75
CA MET A 7 -11.93 -6.37 -33.73
C MET A 7 -11.25 -7.22 -34.81
N ALA A 8 -10.06 -7.73 -34.51
CA ALA A 8 -9.52 -8.85 -35.26
C ALA A 8 -10.15 -10.13 -34.70
N ALA A 9 -11.06 -10.70 -35.45
CA ALA A 9 -11.69 -11.98 -35.17
C ALA A 9 -10.61 -13.08 -35.10
N LEU A 10 -10.27 -13.51 -33.91
CA LEU A 10 -9.62 -14.78 -33.66
C LEU A 10 -10.71 -15.85 -33.67
N ASN A 11 -10.98 -16.42 -34.84
CA ASN A 11 -11.68 -17.68 -34.95
C ASN A 11 -10.75 -18.78 -34.42
N VAL A 12 -10.79 -19.03 -33.12
CA VAL A 12 -10.22 -20.23 -32.54
C VAL A 12 -11.25 -21.32 -32.70
N CYS A 13 -11.05 -22.25 -33.61
CA CYS A 13 -11.81 -23.50 -33.73
C CYS A 13 -11.66 -24.26 -32.39
N ALA A 14 -12.66 -24.17 -31.54
CA ALA A 14 -12.81 -25.05 -30.40
C ALA A 14 -13.21 -26.44 -30.90
N GLN A 15 -12.26 -27.35 -31.04
CA GLN A 15 -12.55 -28.76 -31.10
C GLN A 15 -12.92 -29.23 -29.68
N THR A 16 -14.23 -29.38 -29.44
CA THR A 16 -14.77 -30.09 -28.29
C THR A 16 -14.43 -31.56 -28.40
N LYS A 17 -13.37 -31.99 -27.72
CA LYS A 17 -13.26 -33.35 -27.24
C LYS A 17 -13.81 -33.36 -25.81
N GLU A 18 -15.02 -33.87 -25.66
CA GLU A 18 -15.48 -34.42 -24.38
C GLU A 18 -14.51 -35.54 -23.95
N LYS A 19 -13.63 -35.20 -23.03
CA LYS A 19 -12.89 -36.16 -22.22
C LYS A 19 -13.11 -35.78 -20.77
N ASP A 20 -13.65 -36.75 -20.03
CA ASP A 20 -13.87 -36.79 -18.59
C ASP A 20 -13.29 -35.64 -17.80
N SER A 21 -14.14 -34.68 -17.55
CA SER A 21 -13.88 -33.45 -16.85
C SER A 21 -13.85 -33.60 -15.33
N LEU A 22 -13.36 -34.70 -14.82
CA LEU A 22 -13.21 -34.96 -13.37
C LEU A 22 -11.75 -35.08 -12.92
N ARG A 23 -10.80 -34.67 -13.73
CA ARG A 23 -9.61 -34.05 -13.17
C ARG A 23 -9.90 -32.54 -13.05
N VAL A 24 -10.70 -32.20 -12.08
CA VAL A 24 -10.45 -30.98 -11.34
C VAL A 24 -9.02 -31.18 -10.85
N ILE A 25 -8.06 -30.65 -11.61
CA ILE A 25 -6.75 -30.38 -11.08
C ILE A 25 -7.11 -29.53 -9.88
N ASP A 26 -6.93 -30.10 -8.71
CA ASP A 26 -6.94 -29.41 -7.45
C ASP A 26 -5.67 -28.54 -7.47
N LEU A 27 -5.64 -27.62 -8.44
CA LEU A 27 -4.78 -26.44 -8.47
C LEU A 27 -5.21 -25.52 -7.33
N GLN A 28 -6.01 -26.08 -6.44
CA GLN A 28 -6.25 -25.53 -5.16
C GLN A 28 -4.89 -25.29 -4.54
N GLU A 29 -4.48 -24.03 -4.86
CA GLU A 29 -3.95 -23.29 -3.77
C GLU A 29 -2.77 -23.93 -3.10
N VAL A 30 -1.77 -24.19 -3.90
CA VAL A 30 -0.45 -24.09 -3.39
C VAL A 30 -0.19 -22.59 -3.17
N GLU A 31 -1.08 -22.01 -2.45
CA GLU A 31 -0.99 -20.64 -2.02
C GLU A 31 -0.12 -20.57 -0.79
N ILE A 32 0.45 -19.43 -0.55
CA ILE A 32 1.19 -19.11 0.66
C ILE A 32 0.27 -19.29 1.88
N ILE A 33 -0.12 -20.53 2.16
CA ILE A 33 -0.91 -20.94 3.34
C ILE A 33 -0.24 -20.47 4.62
N SER A 34 1.09 -20.25 4.56
CA SER A 34 1.87 -19.80 5.69
C SER A 34 1.45 -18.44 6.22
N THR A 35 0.94 -17.52 5.39
CA THR A 35 0.60 -16.15 5.81
C THR A 35 -0.76 -16.03 6.49
N ARG A 36 -1.60 -17.05 6.40
CA ARG A 36 -2.98 -17.00 6.91
C ARG A 36 -3.18 -17.67 8.25
N ALA A 37 -4.05 -17.08 9.04
CA ALA A 37 -4.62 -17.73 10.21
C ALA A 37 -5.72 -18.70 9.77
N THR A 38 -5.75 -19.85 10.43
CA THR A 38 -6.76 -20.90 10.25
C THR A 38 -7.63 -21.03 11.49
N GLY A 39 -8.63 -21.89 11.45
CA GLY A 39 -9.45 -22.21 12.62
C GLY A 39 -8.66 -22.72 13.84
N THR A 40 -7.45 -23.21 13.65
CA THR A 40 -6.56 -23.68 14.72
C THR A 40 -5.60 -22.60 15.24
N THR A 41 -5.46 -21.47 14.52
CA THR A 41 -4.60 -20.35 14.94
C THR A 41 -5.31 -19.50 15.99
N PRO A 42 -4.72 -19.19 17.16
CA PRO A 42 -5.38 -18.44 18.24
C PRO A 42 -5.37 -16.92 17.97
N VAL A 43 -5.95 -16.51 16.85
CA VAL A 43 -6.04 -15.12 16.39
C VAL A 43 -7.45 -14.85 15.87
N ALA A 44 -7.96 -13.65 16.13
CA ALA A 44 -9.21 -13.18 15.53
C ALA A 44 -8.98 -12.75 14.08
N PHE A 45 -9.72 -13.32 13.14
CA PHE A 45 -9.62 -12.97 11.74
C PHE A 45 -10.97 -12.90 11.03
N THR A 46 -11.00 -12.26 9.88
CA THR A 46 -12.14 -12.23 8.95
C THR A 46 -11.62 -12.51 7.55
N ASN A 47 -12.27 -13.44 6.86
CA ASN A 47 -12.03 -13.70 5.44
C ASN A 47 -13.07 -12.95 4.62
N ILE A 48 -12.64 -12.34 3.51
CA ILE A 48 -13.50 -11.64 2.55
C ILE A 48 -13.18 -12.26 1.18
N ASN A 49 -14.16 -12.86 0.55
CA ASN A 49 -14.01 -13.50 -0.74
C ASN A 49 -14.29 -12.53 -1.90
N LYS A 50 -13.99 -12.96 -3.11
CA LYS A 50 -14.18 -12.19 -4.34
C LYS A 50 -15.63 -11.70 -4.53
N GLU A 51 -16.61 -12.54 -4.25
CA GLU A 51 -18.04 -12.20 -4.42
C GLU A 51 -18.46 -11.07 -3.47
N GLN A 52 -17.95 -11.08 -2.24
CA GLN A 52 -18.20 -10.01 -1.28
C GLN A 52 -17.53 -8.70 -1.72
N LEU A 53 -16.30 -8.76 -2.21
CA LEU A 53 -15.60 -7.59 -2.75
C LEU A 53 -16.32 -7.02 -3.98
N LYS A 54 -16.70 -7.88 -4.93
CA LYS A 54 -17.37 -7.47 -6.18
C LYS A 54 -18.69 -6.74 -5.91
N LYS A 55 -19.46 -7.16 -4.92
CA LYS A 55 -20.74 -6.53 -4.56
C LYS A 55 -20.63 -5.09 -4.06
N GLN A 56 -19.45 -4.69 -3.59
CA GLN A 56 -19.22 -3.37 -2.99
C GLN A 56 -18.23 -2.51 -3.78
N ASN A 57 -17.57 -3.07 -4.80
CA ASN A 57 -16.51 -2.39 -5.54
C ASN A 57 -17.10 -1.52 -6.68
N PHE A 58 -17.54 -0.33 -6.34
CA PHE A 58 -18.04 0.69 -7.27
C PHE A 58 -17.00 1.77 -7.62
N GLY A 59 -15.73 1.57 -7.26
CA GLY A 59 -14.64 2.50 -7.49
C GLY A 59 -13.97 3.02 -6.23
N GLN A 60 -14.55 2.74 -5.05
CA GLN A 60 -13.94 3.13 -3.78
C GLN A 60 -12.62 2.38 -3.56
N ASP A 61 -11.71 3.03 -2.85
CA ASP A 61 -10.46 2.43 -2.42
C ASP A 61 -10.70 1.26 -1.46
N LEU A 62 -9.71 0.39 -1.39
CA LEU A 62 -9.79 -0.85 -0.60
C LEU A 62 -10.22 -0.63 0.87
N PRO A 63 -9.77 0.41 1.60
CA PRO A 63 -10.24 0.69 2.96
C PRO A 63 -11.77 0.74 3.06
N TYR A 64 -12.44 1.37 2.10
CA TYR A 64 -13.90 1.49 2.11
C TYR A 64 -14.61 0.15 1.90
N LEU A 65 -14.03 -0.75 1.13
CA LEU A 65 -14.54 -2.12 0.97
C LEU A 65 -14.42 -2.93 2.27
N LEU A 66 -13.55 -2.49 3.19
CA LEU A 66 -13.32 -3.09 4.50
C LEU A 66 -14.13 -2.43 5.63
N SER A 67 -14.88 -1.38 5.35
CA SER A 67 -15.62 -0.58 6.35
C SER A 67 -16.62 -1.40 7.17
N MET A 68 -17.19 -2.46 6.60
CA MET A 68 -18.11 -3.37 7.29
C MET A 68 -17.37 -4.46 8.12
N THR A 69 -16.04 -4.47 8.10
CA THR A 69 -15.25 -5.41 8.91
C THR A 69 -15.28 -4.96 10.38
N PRO A 70 -15.50 -5.89 11.33
CA PRO A 70 -15.49 -5.52 12.75
C PRO A 70 -14.24 -4.77 13.20
N SER A 71 -14.41 -3.65 13.91
CA SER A 71 -13.35 -2.79 14.43
C SER A 71 -12.54 -2.04 13.35
N ALA A 72 -13.01 -1.96 12.12
CA ALA A 72 -12.44 -1.14 11.05
C ALA A 72 -13.12 0.24 10.98
N ILE A 73 -12.32 1.28 10.82
CA ILE A 73 -12.78 2.66 10.60
C ILE A 73 -12.01 3.21 9.40
N THR A 74 -12.72 3.86 8.51
CA THR A 74 -12.16 4.42 7.27
C THR A 74 -12.40 5.92 7.19
N THR A 75 -11.46 6.66 6.59
CA THR A 75 -11.59 8.08 6.29
C THR A 75 -11.18 8.37 4.86
N SER A 76 -11.66 9.50 4.30
CA SER A 76 -11.33 9.95 2.95
C SER A 76 -11.12 11.46 2.96
N ASP A 77 -9.99 11.92 2.46
CA ASP A 77 -9.67 13.35 2.38
C ASP A 77 -10.60 14.06 1.39
N ALA A 78 -10.85 13.44 0.24
CA ALA A 78 -11.80 13.95 -0.76
C ALA A 78 -13.28 13.75 -0.37
N GLY A 79 -13.57 12.97 0.69
CA GLY A 79 -14.91 12.69 1.17
C GLY A 79 -15.75 11.74 0.31
N ALA A 80 -15.22 11.22 -0.79
CA ALA A 80 -15.92 10.33 -1.72
C ALA A 80 -15.46 8.85 -1.61
N GLY A 81 -14.54 8.54 -0.71
CA GLY A 81 -14.00 7.19 -0.53
C GLY A 81 -13.00 6.76 -1.62
N ILE A 82 -12.46 7.71 -2.38
CA ILE A 82 -11.52 7.52 -3.48
C ILE A 82 -10.38 8.51 -3.30
N GLY A 83 -9.17 8.14 -3.68
CA GLY A 83 -7.96 8.94 -3.58
C GLY A 83 -7.22 8.70 -2.28
N TYR A 84 -6.98 9.73 -1.48
CA TYR A 84 -6.36 9.57 -0.17
C TYR A 84 -7.37 9.06 0.85
N THR A 85 -7.25 7.77 1.16
CA THR A 85 -8.09 7.07 2.13
C THR A 85 -7.23 6.39 3.18
N THR A 86 -7.76 6.29 4.40
CA THR A 86 -7.08 5.63 5.51
C THR A 86 -7.92 4.51 6.10
N LEU A 87 -7.24 3.57 6.75
CA LEU A 87 -7.85 2.49 7.50
C LEU A 87 -7.26 2.44 8.90
N ARG A 88 -8.15 2.31 9.90
CA ARG A 88 -7.81 2.01 11.28
C ARG A 88 -8.44 0.69 11.69
N VAL A 89 -7.73 -0.13 12.44
CA VAL A 89 -8.24 -1.39 12.97
C VAL A 89 -7.98 -1.44 14.47
N ARG A 90 -9.02 -1.63 15.28
CA ARG A 90 -8.93 -1.58 16.75
C ARG A 90 -8.27 -0.29 17.28
N GLY A 91 -8.53 0.84 16.62
CA GLY A 91 -7.96 2.13 16.98
C GLY A 91 -6.52 2.38 16.52
N THR A 92 -5.81 1.37 16.03
CA THR A 92 -4.45 1.55 15.47
C THR A 92 -4.51 2.13 14.07
N ASP A 93 -3.60 3.03 13.75
CA ASP A 93 -3.49 3.68 12.45
C ASP A 93 -2.79 2.79 11.40
N GLY A 94 -2.79 3.25 10.15
CA GLY A 94 -2.21 2.53 9.00
C GLY A 94 -0.74 2.17 9.16
N THR A 95 0.04 2.94 9.93
CA THR A 95 1.46 2.68 10.17
C THR A 95 1.71 1.42 11.03
N ARG A 96 0.67 0.89 11.67
CA ARG A 96 0.67 -0.31 12.51
C ARG A 96 -0.12 -1.46 11.91
N ILE A 97 -0.54 -1.31 10.65
CA ILE A 97 -1.25 -2.34 9.88
C ILE A 97 -0.33 -2.84 8.79
N ASN A 98 0.04 -4.11 8.87
CA ASN A 98 0.83 -4.73 7.80
C ASN A 98 -0.08 -5.24 6.69
N VAL A 99 0.28 -4.95 5.45
CA VAL A 99 -0.48 -5.36 4.27
C VAL A 99 0.41 -6.12 3.31
N THR A 100 -0.08 -7.27 2.86
CA THR A 100 0.64 -8.07 1.87
C THR A 100 -0.24 -8.37 0.67
N ALA A 101 0.37 -8.40 -0.51
CA ALA A 101 -0.20 -8.95 -1.72
C ALA A 101 0.59 -10.21 -2.12
N ASN A 102 -0.04 -11.38 -2.10
CA ASN A 102 0.61 -12.68 -2.35
C ASN A 102 1.76 -12.98 -1.37
N GLY A 103 1.64 -12.55 -0.11
CA GLY A 103 2.67 -12.67 0.92
C GLY A 103 3.79 -11.63 0.85
N ILE A 104 3.87 -10.82 -0.20
CA ILE A 104 4.85 -9.77 -0.39
C ILE A 104 4.35 -8.49 0.29
N PRO A 105 5.15 -7.84 1.17
CA PRO A 105 4.79 -6.58 1.80
C PRO A 105 4.58 -5.46 0.77
N ILE A 106 3.52 -4.66 0.95
CA ILE A 106 3.23 -3.49 0.11
C ILE A 106 3.21 -2.18 0.90
N ASN A 107 3.45 -2.23 2.21
CA ASN A 107 3.64 -1.02 3.00
C ASN A 107 4.89 -0.28 2.52
N ASP A 108 4.81 1.04 2.44
CA ASP A 108 5.96 1.89 2.22
C ASP A 108 7.01 1.68 3.33
N ALA A 109 8.27 1.55 2.94
CA ALA A 109 9.35 1.15 3.84
C ALA A 109 9.71 2.23 4.87
N GLU A 110 9.45 3.50 4.61
CA GLU A 110 9.80 4.62 5.47
C GLU A 110 8.63 5.08 6.34
N SER A 111 7.44 5.27 5.76
CA SER A 111 6.24 5.71 6.48
C SER A 111 5.50 4.58 7.17
N HIS A 112 5.72 3.34 6.74
CA HIS A 112 5.00 2.12 7.13
C HIS A 112 3.51 2.12 6.76
N ASN A 113 3.03 3.13 6.05
CA ASN A 113 1.66 3.18 5.54
C ASN A 113 1.52 2.43 4.21
N VAL A 114 0.28 2.13 3.85
CA VAL A 114 -0.10 1.83 2.47
C VAL A 114 -0.83 3.05 1.92
N PHE A 115 -0.31 3.62 0.84
CA PHE A 115 -1.00 4.64 0.07
C PHE A 115 -1.94 3.94 -0.91
N TRP A 116 -3.20 3.81 -0.51
CA TRP A 116 -4.21 3.04 -1.26
C TRP A 116 -4.50 3.65 -2.63
N VAL A 117 -4.31 4.97 -2.75
CA VAL A 117 -4.40 5.72 -4.01
C VAL A 117 -3.42 5.19 -5.08
N ASN A 118 -2.28 4.62 -4.66
CA ASN A 118 -1.29 4.01 -5.57
C ASN A 118 -1.68 2.59 -6.04
N LEU A 119 -2.80 2.06 -5.54
CA LEU A 119 -3.36 0.75 -5.87
C LEU A 119 -4.81 0.87 -6.40
N PRO A 120 -5.07 1.70 -7.43
CA PRO A 120 -6.41 1.96 -7.90
C PRO A 120 -7.07 0.68 -8.41
N ASP A 121 -8.33 0.47 -8.02
CA ASP A 121 -9.11 -0.71 -8.39
C ASP A 121 -8.40 -2.06 -8.13
N PHE A 122 -7.45 -2.09 -7.18
CA PHE A 122 -6.71 -3.32 -6.89
C PHE A 122 -7.65 -4.45 -6.43
N ALA A 123 -8.73 -4.09 -5.72
CA ALA A 123 -9.76 -5.03 -5.29
C ALA A 123 -10.36 -5.84 -6.44
N SER A 124 -10.42 -5.28 -7.66
CA SER A 124 -10.87 -6.00 -8.86
C SER A 124 -9.92 -7.13 -9.30
N SER A 125 -8.70 -7.17 -8.80
CA SER A 125 -7.72 -8.23 -9.05
C SER A 125 -7.51 -9.13 -7.84
N VAL A 126 -8.16 -8.85 -6.71
CA VAL A 126 -8.08 -9.65 -5.48
C VAL A 126 -9.09 -10.80 -5.55
N LYS A 127 -8.60 -12.02 -5.35
CA LYS A 127 -9.39 -13.25 -5.26
C LYS A 127 -10.05 -13.36 -3.88
N ASP A 128 -9.26 -13.12 -2.86
CA ASP A 128 -9.70 -13.12 -1.47
C ASP A 128 -8.72 -12.33 -0.59
N MET A 129 -9.18 -11.96 0.60
CA MET A 129 -8.34 -11.34 1.60
C MET A 129 -8.69 -11.84 3.00
N GLN A 130 -7.70 -11.78 3.87
CA GLN A 130 -7.88 -12.05 5.30
C GLN A 130 -7.37 -10.88 6.11
N ILE A 131 -8.19 -10.41 7.06
CA ILE A 131 -7.83 -9.40 8.05
C ILE A 131 -7.63 -10.12 9.38
N GLN A 132 -6.39 -10.10 9.90
CA GLN A 132 -6.05 -10.58 11.23
C GLN A 132 -5.95 -9.38 12.17
N ARG A 133 -6.53 -9.47 13.37
CA ARG A 133 -6.57 -8.37 14.35
C ARG A 133 -5.60 -8.65 15.49
N GLY A 134 -4.74 -7.68 15.81
CA GLY A 134 -3.64 -7.79 16.77
C GLY A 134 -2.32 -8.06 16.08
N ALA A 135 -1.33 -8.56 16.82
CA ALA A 135 0.03 -8.78 16.31
C ALA A 135 0.13 -9.78 15.13
N GLY A 136 -0.96 -10.46 14.78
CA GLY A 136 -0.99 -11.39 13.65
C GLY A 136 0.02 -12.54 13.76
N THR A 137 0.21 -13.25 12.65
CA THR A 137 1.27 -14.28 12.54
C THR A 137 2.55 -13.65 11.99
N SER A 138 3.71 -14.22 12.32
CA SER A 138 5.03 -13.69 11.88
C SER A 138 5.25 -13.73 10.37
N THR A 139 4.46 -14.54 9.67
CA THR A 139 4.45 -14.65 8.21
C THR A 139 3.89 -13.42 7.51
N ASN A 140 3.27 -12.49 8.25
CA ASN A 140 2.67 -11.28 7.69
C ASN A 140 3.69 -10.14 7.50
N GLY A 141 4.98 -10.42 7.62
CA GLY A 141 6.02 -9.42 7.48
C GLY A 141 6.25 -8.60 8.74
N ALA A 142 6.94 -7.53 8.57
CA ALA A 142 7.64 -6.80 9.60
C ALA A 142 6.77 -5.90 10.48
N GLY A 143 5.63 -5.44 10.00
CA GLY A 143 4.83 -4.40 10.64
C GLY A 143 3.54 -4.88 11.30
N ALA A 144 3.33 -6.19 11.47
CA ALA A 144 2.14 -6.75 12.07
C ALA A 144 2.05 -6.42 13.57
N PHE A 145 1.61 -5.22 13.88
CA PHE A 145 1.52 -4.69 15.24
C PHE A 145 0.05 -4.59 15.72
N GLY A 146 -0.78 -3.87 14.98
CA GLY A 146 -2.20 -3.68 15.29
C GLY A 146 -3.12 -4.58 14.49
N ALA A 147 -2.81 -4.82 13.23
CA ALA A 147 -3.52 -5.73 12.34
C ALA A 147 -2.64 -6.17 11.16
N SER A 148 -3.11 -7.19 10.44
CA SER A 148 -2.53 -7.60 9.17
C SER A 148 -3.63 -7.84 8.14
N ILE A 149 -3.39 -7.39 6.90
CA ILE A 149 -4.27 -7.63 5.76
C ILE A 149 -3.50 -8.43 4.73
N ASN A 150 -3.96 -9.64 4.45
CA ASN A 150 -3.35 -10.54 3.48
C ASN A 150 -4.26 -10.68 2.28
N MET A 151 -3.83 -10.15 1.16
CA MET A 151 -4.54 -10.20 -0.11
C MET A 151 -3.91 -11.25 -1.03
N GLN A 152 -4.75 -11.97 -1.73
CA GLN A 152 -4.32 -12.85 -2.80
C GLN A 152 -4.90 -12.35 -4.10
N THR A 153 -4.06 -12.22 -5.11
CA THR A 153 -4.43 -11.77 -6.44
C THR A 153 -4.52 -12.93 -7.40
N GLY A 154 -5.19 -12.68 -8.51
CA GLY A 154 -5.31 -13.59 -9.63
C GLY A 154 -6.45 -14.58 -9.44
N ASP A 155 -7.32 -14.59 -10.45
CA ASP A 155 -8.25 -15.66 -10.66
C ASP A 155 -7.63 -16.65 -11.63
N PHE A 156 -7.66 -17.89 -11.24
CA PHE A 156 -7.44 -18.94 -12.21
C PHE A 156 -8.78 -19.28 -12.85
N SER A 157 -8.93 -18.94 -14.12
CA SER A 157 -10.09 -19.34 -14.89
C SER A 157 -9.72 -20.50 -15.81
N LEU A 158 -10.51 -21.56 -15.80
CA LEU A 158 -10.36 -22.68 -16.75
C LEU A 158 -10.81 -22.30 -18.16
N LYS A 159 -11.74 -21.33 -18.27
CA LYS A 159 -12.34 -20.92 -19.55
C LYS A 159 -11.91 -19.48 -19.90
N PRO A 160 -11.77 -19.17 -21.18
CA PRO A 160 -11.58 -17.80 -21.63
C PRO A 160 -12.73 -16.90 -21.15
N TYR A 161 -12.42 -15.67 -20.79
CA TYR A 161 -13.42 -14.68 -20.39
C TYR A 161 -13.03 -13.27 -20.82
N ALA A 162 -14.05 -12.43 -20.98
CA ALA A 162 -13.92 -10.98 -21.05
C ALA A 162 -15.04 -10.36 -20.19
N GLU A 163 -14.70 -9.34 -19.42
CA GLU A 163 -15.62 -8.68 -18.49
C GLU A 163 -15.44 -7.17 -18.61
N LEU A 164 -16.57 -6.46 -18.75
CA LEU A 164 -16.65 -5.01 -18.70
C LEU A 164 -17.44 -4.62 -17.45
N ASN A 165 -16.88 -3.73 -16.65
CA ASN A 165 -17.56 -3.19 -15.48
C ASN A 165 -17.54 -1.68 -15.56
N GLY A 166 -18.68 -1.06 -15.31
CA GLY A 166 -18.85 0.38 -15.21
C GLY A 166 -19.66 0.75 -13.98
N SER A 167 -19.33 1.86 -13.35
CA SER A 167 -20.14 2.46 -12.31
C SER A 167 -20.16 3.97 -12.45
N TYR A 168 -21.25 4.59 -12.00
CA TYR A 168 -21.42 6.03 -11.95
C TYR A 168 -22.14 6.41 -10.65
N GLY A 169 -21.68 7.48 -10.00
CA GLY A 169 -22.19 7.90 -8.69
C GLY A 169 -22.11 9.41 -8.46
N SER A 170 -22.33 9.83 -7.22
CA SER A 170 -22.27 11.22 -6.79
C SER A 170 -20.89 11.83 -7.06
N PHE A 171 -20.84 13.15 -7.20
CA PHE A 171 -19.61 13.93 -7.46
C PHE A 171 -18.89 13.52 -8.74
N ASN A 172 -19.68 13.23 -9.79
CA ASN A 172 -19.18 12.77 -11.08
C ASN A 172 -18.21 11.56 -10.94
N THR A 173 -18.42 10.74 -9.91
CA THR A 173 -17.61 9.56 -9.67
C THR A 173 -17.94 8.50 -10.70
N HIS A 174 -16.96 8.04 -11.45
CA HIS A 174 -17.13 6.95 -12.40
C HIS A 174 -15.91 6.03 -12.43
N LYS A 175 -16.19 4.79 -12.79
CA LYS A 175 -15.20 3.74 -12.94
C LYS A 175 -15.49 2.95 -14.20
N GLU A 176 -14.46 2.68 -14.97
CA GLU A 176 -14.47 1.75 -16.10
C GLU A 176 -13.37 0.71 -15.90
N THR A 177 -13.72 -0.56 -15.99
CA THR A 177 -12.80 -1.67 -15.87
C THR A 177 -13.02 -2.68 -16.96
N VAL A 178 -11.94 -3.04 -17.65
CA VAL A 178 -11.89 -4.12 -18.65
C VAL A 178 -11.02 -5.23 -18.10
N LYS A 179 -11.51 -6.46 -18.13
CA LYS A 179 -10.76 -7.66 -17.79
C LYS A 179 -10.86 -8.68 -18.92
N ALA A 180 -9.79 -9.42 -19.14
CA ALA A 180 -9.80 -10.55 -20.05
C ALA A 180 -8.81 -11.61 -19.56
N GLY A 181 -9.14 -12.88 -19.79
CA GLY A 181 -8.29 -14.01 -19.50
C GLY A 181 -8.41 -15.08 -20.58
N THR A 182 -7.34 -15.79 -20.82
CA THR A 182 -7.28 -16.85 -21.84
C THR A 182 -7.94 -18.15 -21.40
N GLY A 183 -8.20 -18.29 -20.09
CA GLY A 183 -8.42 -19.61 -19.54
C GLY A 183 -7.14 -20.44 -19.55
N LEU A 184 -7.27 -21.73 -19.33
CA LEU A 184 -6.14 -22.66 -19.34
C LEU A 184 -5.81 -23.09 -20.78
N ILE A 185 -4.61 -22.78 -21.24
CA ILE A 185 -4.10 -23.18 -22.56
C ILE A 185 -3.22 -24.40 -22.37
N ASN A 186 -3.48 -25.45 -23.15
CA ASN A 186 -2.75 -26.73 -23.12
C ASN A 186 -2.57 -27.30 -21.71
N ASP A 187 -3.59 -27.12 -20.85
CA ASP A 187 -3.63 -27.61 -19.47
C ASP A 187 -2.56 -27.04 -18.53
N HIS A 188 -1.78 -26.02 -18.97
CA HIS A 188 -0.66 -25.50 -18.20
C HIS A 188 -0.58 -23.97 -18.11
N TRP A 189 -0.97 -23.23 -19.15
CA TRP A 189 -0.72 -21.80 -19.21
C TRP A 189 -1.99 -20.97 -19.06
N SER A 190 -1.93 -19.90 -18.33
CA SER A 190 -3.01 -18.93 -18.19
C SER A 190 -2.46 -17.52 -18.22
N PHE A 191 -3.18 -16.61 -18.90
CA PHE A 191 -2.85 -15.18 -18.94
C PHE A 191 -4.11 -14.38 -18.61
N ASP A 192 -3.95 -13.39 -17.74
CA ASP A 192 -5.03 -12.50 -17.30
C ASP A 192 -4.57 -11.06 -17.37
N ALA A 193 -5.47 -10.18 -17.76
CA ALA A 193 -5.23 -8.75 -17.85
C ALA A 193 -6.42 -7.95 -17.31
N ARG A 194 -6.12 -6.81 -16.68
CA ARG A 194 -7.11 -5.80 -16.26
C ARG A 194 -6.57 -4.41 -16.54
N LEU A 195 -7.42 -3.55 -17.07
CA LEU A 195 -7.21 -2.10 -17.16
C LEU A 195 -8.37 -1.41 -16.47
N SER A 196 -8.10 -0.36 -15.70
CA SER A 196 -9.13 0.40 -14.99
C SER A 196 -8.83 1.89 -15.04
N ASN A 197 -9.89 2.67 -15.16
CA ASN A 197 -9.90 4.11 -14.95
C ASN A 197 -10.92 4.44 -13.85
N ILE A 198 -10.57 5.37 -12.95
CA ILE A 198 -11.48 5.90 -11.93
C ILE A 198 -11.30 7.42 -11.90
N SER A 199 -12.40 8.15 -11.86
CA SER A 199 -12.39 9.59 -11.70
C SER A 199 -13.51 10.04 -10.76
N SER A 200 -13.27 11.15 -10.04
CA SER A 200 -14.25 11.78 -9.15
C SER A 200 -13.88 13.26 -8.96
N ASP A 201 -14.92 14.12 -8.82
CA ASP A 201 -14.71 15.52 -8.43
C ASP A 201 -14.53 15.67 -6.90
N GLY A 202 -14.81 14.60 -6.13
CA GLY A 202 -14.79 14.60 -4.67
C GLY A 202 -15.98 15.31 -4.03
N TYR A 203 -16.27 14.97 -2.76
CA TYR A 203 -17.25 15.72 -1.95
C TYR A 203 -16.70 17.08 -1.51
N ILE A 204 -15.44 17.10 -1.10
CA ILE A 204 -14.73 18.30 -0.68
C ILE A 204 -14.43 19.17 -1.92
N ASP A 205 -14.51 20.49 -1.79
CA ASP A 205 -14.32 21.40 -2.92
C ASP A 205 -12.94 21.25 -3.55
N ARG A 206 -12.87 21.18 -4.87
CA ARG A 206 -11.65 20.99 -5.68
C ARG A 206 -10.94 19.64 -5.47
N ALA A 207 -11.43 18.74 -4.64
CA ALA A 207 -10.78 17.46 -4.31
C ALA A 207 -10.91 16.43 -5.44
N SER A 208 -10.58 16.82 -6.66
CA SER A 208 -10.65 15.93 -7.83
C SER A 208 -9.62 14.80 -7.76
N VAL A 209 -10.01 13.64 -8.26
CA VAL A 209 -9.20 12.43 -8.29
C VAL A 209 -9.25 11.82 -9.69
N GLY A 210 -8.10 11.51 -10.27
CA GLY A 210 -7.97 10.79 -11.52
C GLY A 210 -6.97 9.65 -11.38
N LEU A 211 -7.42 8.42 -11.55
CA LEU A 211 -6.65 7.20 -11.29
C LEU A 211 -6.71 6.27 -12.49
N ASN A 212 -5.54 5.78 -12.91
CA ASN A 212 -5.44 4.74 -13.93
C ASN A 212 -4.65 3.56 -13.37
N SER A 213 -5.06 2.34 -13.68
CA SER A 213 -4.33 1.17 -13.22
C SER A 213 -4.38 0.01 -14.20
N TYR A 214 -3.41 -0.87 -14.04
CA TYR A 214 -3.34 -2.12 -14.77
C TYR A 214 -2.99 -3.28 -13.85
N TYR A 215 -3.33 -4.49 -14.29
CA TYR A 215 -2.90 -5.76 -13.71
C TYR A 215 -2.69 -6.76 -14.84
N LEU A 216 -1.53 -7.39 -14.88
CA LEU A 216 -1.20 -8.44 -15.85
C LEU A 216 -0.64 -9.63 -15.09
N GLN A 217 -1.06 -10.83 -15.43
CA GLN A 217 -0.57 -12.07 -14.88
C GLN A 217 -0.34 -13.08 -15.98
N GLY A 218 0.79 -13.77 -15.94
CA GLY A 218 1.05 -15.00 -16.67
C GLY A 218 1.36 -16.12 -15.68
N GLY A 219 0.77 -17.28 -15.86
CA GLY A 219 0.97 -18.42 -14.99
C GLY A 219 1.26 -19.72 -15.73
N TYR A 220 2.18 -20.51 -15.19
CA TYR A 220 2.39 -21.92 -15.53
C TYR A 220 1.96 -22.79 -14.37
N TYR A 221 1.24 -23.85 -14.66
CA TYR A 221 0.66 -24.75 -13.68
C TYR A 221 0.89 -26.20 -14.10
N SER A 222 1.26 -27.03 -13.14
CA SER A 222 1.31 -28.49 -13.28
C SER A 222 0.81 -29.13 -11.97
N ASP A 223 0.74 -30.45 -11.91
CA ASP A 223 0.20 -31.16 -10.75
C ASP A 223 0.85 -30.76 -9.41
N ASN A 224 2.13 -30.42 -9.43
CA ASN A 224 2.91 -30.12 -8.22
C ASN A 224 3.55 -28.74 -8.20
N THR A 225 3.52 -27.99 -9.32
CA THR A 225 4.28 -26.75 -9.46
C THR A 225 3.41 -25.64 -10.03
N SER A 226 3.50 -24.45 -9.45
CA SER A 226 3.00 -23.23 -10.08
C SER A 226 4.08 -22.15 -10.12
N ILE A 227 4.13 -21.44 -11.24
CA ILE A 227 4.97 -20.26 -11.44
C ILE A 227 4.07 -19.14 -11.93
N LYS A 228 4.08 -18.01 -11.25
CA LYS A 228 3.28 -16.84 -11.64
C LYS A 228 4.19 -15.64 -11.79
N LEU A 229 4.09 -14.95 -12.92
CA LEU A 229 4.66 -13.63 -13.12
C LEU A 229 3.51 -12.61 -13.11
N ILE A 230 3.57 -11.66 -12.21
CA ILE A 230 2.51 -10.67 -11.98
C ILE A 230 3.13 -9.28 -12.07
N THR A 231 2.49 -8.38 -12.79
CA THR A 231 2.78 -6.95 -12.72
C THR A 231 1.49 -6.16 -12.59
N PHE A 232 1.52 -5.20 -11.69
CA PHE A 232 0.41 -4.27 -11.48
C PHE A 232 0.93 -2.90 -11.10
N GLY A 233 0.14 -1.89 -11.40
CA GLY A 233 0.54 -0.53 -11.08
C GLY A 233 -0.59 0.45 -11.26
N GLY A 234 -0.33 1.67 -10.81
CA GLY A 234 -1.24 2.80 -10.92
C GLY A 234 -0.52 4.10 -11.20
N LYS A 235 -1.27 5.02 -11.78
CA LYS A 235 -0.94 6.43 -11.87
C LYS A 235 -2.07 7.22 -11.24
N GLU A 236 -1.71 8.11 -10.34
CA GLU A 236 -2.65 9.04 -9.72
C GLU A 236 -2.36 10.49 -10.13
N ARG A 237 -3.41 11.30 -10.12
CA ARG A 237 -3.39 12.73 -9.99
C ARG A 237 -4.56 13.12 -9.10
N THR A 238 -4.24 13.68 -7.93
CA THR A 238 -5.24 14.06 -6.93
C THR A 238 -5.00 15.51 -6.51
N TYR A 239 -6.08 16.31 -6.42
CA TYR A 239 -6.00 17.63 -5.82
C TYR A 239 -5.97 17.50 -4.30
N HIS A 240 -5.16 18.30 -3.62
CA HIS A 240 -4.99 18.21 -2.18
C HIS A 240 -6.27 18.59 -1.40
N ALA A 241 -6.63 17.78 -0.43
CA ALA A 241 -7.74 18.03 0.50
C ALA A 241 -7.34 17.68 1.95
N TRP A 242 -6.08 17.75 2.27
CA TRP A 242 -5.51 17.36 3.57
C TRP A 242 -5.49 18.46 4.64
N ASN A 243 -5.88 19.70 4.30
CA ASN A 243 -6.14 20.75 5.28
C ASN A 243 -7.58 20.60 5.76
N TYR A 244 -7.77 19.83 6.83
CA TYR A 244 -9.11 19.59 7.35
C TYR A 244 -9.70 20.87 7.93
N ALA A 245 -10.94 21.19 7.52
CA ALA A 245 -11.61 22.40 7.97
C ALA A 245 -11.94 22.32 9.47
N SER A 246 -11.65 23.39 10.20
CA SER A 246 -12.09 23.55 11.57
C SER A 246 -13.61 23.71 11.64
N LYS A 247 -14.17 23.64 12.87
CA LYS A 247 -15.60 23.86 13.07
C LYS A 247 -16.01 25.26 12.62
N GLU A 248 -15.20 26.27 12.96
CA GLU A 248 -15.42 27.67 12.61
C GLU A 248 -15.36 27.90 11.08
N GLU A 249 -14.44 27.24 10.40
CA GLU A 249 -14.35 27.29 8.92
C GLU A 249 -15.56 26.59 8.29
N MET A 250 -16.01 25.46 8.82
CA MET A 250 -17.24 24.81 8.33
C MET A 250 -18.50 25.63 8.54
N GLU A 251 -18.60 26.35 9.64
CA GLU A 251 -19.71 27.28 9.92
C GLU A 251 -19.69 28.49 8.97
N LYS A 252 -18.51 29.00 8.63
CA LYS A 252 -18.33 30.18 7.79
C LYS A 252 -18.41 29.89 6.30
N TYR A 253 -17.75 28.82 5.83
CA TYR A 253 -17.57 28.51 4.41
C TYR A 253 -18.35 27.28 3.93
N GLY A 254 -18.97 26.55 4.86
CA GLY A 254 -19.70 25.33 4.55
C GLY A 254 -18.86 24.04 4.72
N ARG A 255 -19.55 22.93 4.76
CA ARG A 255 -18.97 21.60 5.09
C ARG A 255 -18.05 21.03 4.01
N ARG A 256 -18.02 21.62 2.84
CA ARG A 256 -17.18 21.20 1.71
C ARG A 256 -15.90 22.02 1.58
N TYR A 257 -15.70 23.00 2.46
CA TYR A 257 -14.59 23.92 2.39
C TYR A 257 -13.24 23.21 2.36
N ASN A 258 -12.37 23.66 1.46
CA ASN A 258 -11.01 23.20 1.29
C ASN A 258 -10.08 24.41 1.15
N SER A 259 -9.19 24.61 2.11
CA SER A 259 -8.22 25.69 2.10
C SER A 259 -6.95 25.37 1.28
N CYS A 260 -6.79 24.13 0.80
CA CYS A 260 -5.63 23.77 -0.01
C CYS A 260 -5.58 24.61 -1.30
N GLY A 261 -4.42 25.14 -1.61
CA GLY A 261 -4.20 25.93 -2.80
C GLY A 261 -4.67 27.39 -2.71
N TYR A 262 -5.23 27.84 -1.57
CA TYR A 262 -5.64 29.24 -1.42
C TYR A 262 -4.48 30.18 -1.69
N MET A 263 -4.72 31.18 -2.55
CA MET A 263 -3.73 32.19 -2.94
C MET A 263 -4.06 33.57 -2.36
N TYR A 264 -5.22 34.10 -2.70
CA TYR A 264 -5.69 35.43 -2.27
C TYR A 264 -7.19 35.58 -2.50
N THR A 265 -7.78 36.59 -1.87
CA THR A 265 -9.15 37.06 -2.15
C THR A 265 -9.04 38.36 -2.95
N ASP A 266 -9.75 38.49 -4.05
CA ASP A 266 -9.76 39.70 -4.87
C ASP A 266 -10.63 40.79 -4.27
N ASP A 267 -10.63 41.97 -4.91
CA ASP A 267 -11.38 43.16 -4.45
C ASP A 267 -12.91 42.95 -4.48
N ASN A 268 -13.40 41.95 -5.20
CA ASN A 268 -14.80 41.54 -5.27
C ASN A 268 -15.17 40.54 -4.18
N GLY A 269 -14.20 40.08 -3.36
CA GLY A 269 -14.39 39.07 -2.33
C GLY A 269 -14.35 37.62 -2.86
N THR A 270 -13.81 37.40 -4.06
CA THR A 270 -13.68 36.07 -4.65
C THR A 270 -12.34 35.46 -4.27
N ASP A 271 -12.38 34.24 -3.73
CA ASP A 271 -11.18 33.48 -3.39
C ASP A 271 -10.58 32.82 -4.64
N HIS A 272 -9.27 32.98 -4.80
CA HIS A 272 -8.48 32.38 -5.87
C HIS A 272 -7.60 31.27 -5.34
N PHE A 273 -7.59 30.14 -6.08
CA PHE A 273 -6.88 28.93 -5.68
C PHE A 273 -5.93 28.47 -6.78
N TYR A 274 -4.79 27.91 -6.37
CA TYR A 274 -3.83 27.32 -7.28
C TYR A 274 -4.38 26.01 -7.87
N GLU A 275 -4.51 25.95 -9.20
CA GLU A 275 -5.14 24.83 -9.91
C GLU A 275 -4.31 23.54 -9.83
N ASP A 276 -2.98 23.66 -9.82
CA ASP A 276 -2.06 22.52 -9.76
C ASP A 276 -1.64 22.17 -8.32
N GLN A 277 -2.48 22.44 -7.32
CA GLN A 277 -2.29 21.97 -5.95
C GLN A 277 -2.51 20.45 -5.88
N THR A 278 -1.63 19.68 -6.52
CA THR A 278 -1.87 18.27 -6.81
C THR A 278 -0.73 17.37 -6.40
N ASP A 279 -1.09 16.13 -6.06
CA ASP A 279 -0.20 14.99 -5.97
C ASP A 279 -0.25 14.18 -7.27
N ASN A 280 0.90 13.72 -7.72
CA ASN A 280 1.08 12.94 -8.93
C ASN A 280 2.09 11.83 -8.64
N TYR A 281 1.66 10.58 -8.68
CA TYR A 281 2.51 9.44 -8.39
C TYR A 281 2.27 8.28 -9.35
N VAL A 282 3.33 7.57 -9.67
CA VAL A 282 3.28 6.34 -10.47
C VAL A 282 3.96 5.23 -9.69
N GLN A 283 3.25 4.13 -9.50
CA GLN A 283 3.80 2.93 -8.88
C GLN A 283 3.67 1.73 -9.79
N LYS A 284 4.74 0.96 -9.91
CA LYS A 284 4.81 -0.28 -10.69
C LYS A 284 5.34 -1.39 -9.81
N ASN A 285 4.62 -2.49 -9.74
CA ASN A 285 4.96 -3.67 -8.94
C ASN A 285 5.18 -4.87 -9.85
N TYR A 286 6.20 -5.65 -9.57
CA TYR A 286 6.56 -6.88 -10.26
C TYR A 286 6.73 -7.98 -9.22
N GLN A 287 6.13 -9.13 -9.46
CA GLN A 287 6.22 -10.29 -8.56
C GLN A 287 6.45 -11.56 -9.39
N LEU A 288 7.41 -12.37 -8.98
CA LEU A 288 7.61 -13.74 -9.47
C LEU A 288 7.37 -14.68 -8.29
N LEU A 289 6.34 -15.51 -8.42
CA LEU A 289 5.93 -16.46 -7.39
C LEU A 289 6.17 -17.86 -7.88
N PHE A 290 6.92 -18.62 -7.11
CA PHE A 290 7.18 -20.04 -7.32
C PHE A 290 6.61 -20.85 -6.17
N ASN A 291 5.94 -21.92 -6.49
CA ASN A 291 5.44 -22.86 -5.52
C ASN A 291 5.62 -24.29 -6.01
N HIS A 292 6.05 -25.18 -5.11
CA HIS A 292 6.23 -26.59 -5.44
C HIS A 292 5.84 -27.51 -4.25
N ASN A 293 5.03 -28.50 -4.54
CA ASN A 293 4.68 -29.59 -3.63
C ASN A 293 5.61 -30.78 -3.88
N PHE A 294 6.56 -31.03 -2.99
CA PHE A 294 7.40 -32.23 -3.08
C PHE A 294 6.61 -33.49 -2.77
N THR A 295 5.67 -33.39 -1.83
CA THR A 295 4.74 -34.45 -1.42
C THR A 295 3.44 -33.79 -0.96
N SER A 296 2.43 -34.59 -0.61
CA SER A 296 1.21 -34.09 0.05
C SER A 296 1.47 -33.40 1.41
N ALA A 297 2.63 -33.66 2.02
CA ALA A 297 3.01 -33.09 3.32
C ALA A 297 4.01 -31.93 3.21
N TRP A 298 4.84 -31.85 2.20
CA TRP A 298 5.91 -30.88 2.07
C TRP A 298 5.71 -29.93 0.88
N ASN A 299 5.78 -28.65 1.17
CA ASN A 299 5.62 -27.57 0.20
C ASN A 299 6.69 -26.49 0.38
N VAL A 300 7.13 -25.89 -0.72
CA VAL A 300 8.04 -24.74 -0.75
C VAL A 300 7.40 -23.60 -1.53
N ASN A 301 7.48 -22.40 -0.99
CA ASN A 301 7.10 -21.16 -1.67
C ASN A 301 8.29 -20.22 -1.73
N VAL A 302 8.47 -19.56 -2.87
CA VAL A 302 9.45 -18.48 -3.07
C VAL A 302 8.76 -17.35 -3.81
N GLY A 303 8.90 -16.13 -3.30
CA GLY A 303 8.43 -14.92 -3.96
C GLY A 303 9.59 -13.94 -4.14
N LEU A 304 9.79 -13.47 -5.36
CA LEU A 304 10.68 -12.34 -5.65
C LEU A 304 9.83 -11.13 -6.03
N HIS A 305 10.24 -9.94 -5.62
CA HIS A 305 9.50 -8.73 -5.92
C HIS A 305 10.39 -7.53 -6.18
N TYR A 306 9.85 -6.61 -6.97
CA TYR A 306 10.43 -5.31 -7.23
C TYR A 306 9.30 -4.29 -7.41
N THR A 307 9.38 -3.19 -6.68
CA THR A 307 8.45 -2.06 -6.79
C THR A 307 9.25 -0.82 -7.15
N LYS A 308 8.82 -0.08 -8.16
CA LYS A 308 9.36 1.23 -8.53
C LYS A 308 8.26 2.26 -8.32
N GLY A 309 8.60 3.33 -7.60
CA GLY A 309 7.74 4.48 -7.39
C GLY A 309 8.44 5.76 -7.74
N ASP A 310 7.76 6.65 -8.44
CA ASP A 310 8.22 8.01 -8.69
C ASP A 310 7.04 8.98 -8.73
N GLY A 311 7.25 10.16 -8.21
CA GLY A 311 6.20 11.17 -8.22
C GLY A 311 6.54 12.42 -7.44
N TYR A 312 5.58 13.31 -7.39
CA TYR A 312 5.71 14.59 -6.72
C TYR A 312 4.36 15.14 -6.31
N TYR A 313 4.36 15.97 -5.30
CA TYR A 313 3.29 16.92 -5.09
C TYR A 313 3.76 18.36 -5.30
N GLN A 314 2.84 19.18 -5.76
CA GLN A 314 3.06 20.58 -6.08
C GLN A 314 2.09 21.44 -5.29
N GLU A 315 2.57 22.52 -4.70
CA GLU A 315 1.74 23.37 -3.85
C GLU A 315 2.15 24.85 -3.89
N TYR A 316 1.16 25.73 -3.80
CA TYR A 316 1.35 27.12 -3.51
C TYR A 316 1.56 27.32 -2.01
N LYS A 317 2.49 28.19 -1.66
CA LYS A 317 2.81 28.58 -0.28
C LYS A 317 2.92 30.09 -0.16
N GLY A 318 2.00 30.70 0.57
CA GLY A 318 2.02 32.14 0.84
C GLY A 318 3.04 32.54 1.91
N GLY A 319 3.70 33.69 1.74
CA GLY A 319 4.51 34.37 2.74
C GLY A 319 5.71 33.58 3.30
N ARG A 320 6.37 32.75 2.48
CA ARG A 320 7.48 31.89 2.92
C ARG A 320 8.79 32.64 2.96
N LYS A 321 9.66 32.35 3.93
CA LYS A 321 11.01 32.89 4.00
C LYS A 321 11.86 32.32 2.85
N LEU A 322 12.45 33.21 2.05
CA LEU A 322 13.25 32.84 0.89
C LEU A 322 14.45 31.94 1.25
N VAL A 323 15.08 32.21 2.38
CA VAL A 323 16.26 31.46 2.86
C VAL A 323 15.95 29.99 3.13
N GLU A 324 14.70 29.63 3.49
CA GLU A 324 14.27 28.23 3.68
C GLU A 324 14.30 27.42 2.37
N TYR A 325 14.38 28.12 1.23
CA TYR A 325 14.40 27.53 -0.13
C TYR A 325 15.72 27.80 -0.86
N GLY A 326 16.76 28.23 -0.13
CA GLY A 326 18.06 28.52 -0.72
C GLY A 326 18.06 29.76 -1.61
N LEU A 327 17.06 30.65 -1.47
CA LEU A 327 16.92 31.91 -2.20
C LEU A 327 17.39 33.05 -1.32
N LEU A 328 18.01 34.06 -1.94
CA LEU A 328 18.49 35.22 -1.23
C LEU A 328 17.37 36.28 -1.11
N PRO A 329 17.28 36.99 0.03
CA PRO A 329 16.51 38.23 0.11
C PRO A 329 16.98 39.22 -0.95
N TYR A 330 16.10 40.09 -1.40
CA TYR A 330 16.38 41.11 -2.43
C TYR A 330 15.77 42.46 -2.05
N GLU A 331 16.31 43.54 -2.63
CA GLU A 331 15.78 44.88 -2.43
C GLU A 331 14.72 45.17 -3.49
N HIS A 332 13.57 45.67 -3.06
CA HIS A 332 12.48 46.11 -3.92
C HIS A 332 11.85 47.39 -3.32
N ASP A 333 11.80 48.47 -4.09
CA ASP A 333 11.28 49.78 -3.67
C ASP A 333 11.89 50.33 -2.35
N GLY A 334 13.17 50.01 -2.10
CA GLY A 334 13.90 50.42 -0.89
C GLY A 334 13.62 49.58 0.34
N GLU A 335 12.88 48.46 0.21
CA GLU A 335 12.63 47.53 1.29
C GLU A 335 13.27 46.16 1.00
N THR A 336 13.80 45.52 2.04
CA THR A 336 14.35 44.15 1.93
C THR A 336 13.22 43.13 1.95
N VAL A 337 12.99 42.46 0.84
CA VAL A 337 12.03 41.39 0.70
C VAL A 337 12.69 40.05 1.12
N SER A 338 12.37 39.58 2.31
CA SER A 338 12.88 38.33 2.88
C SER A 338 11.85 37.18 2.83
N LYS A 339 10.59 37.50 2.52
CA LYS A 339 9.49 36.55 2.39
C LYS A 339 8.71 36.80 1.11
N SER A 340 8.23 35.74 0.48
CA SER A 340 7.37 35.86 -0.69
C SER A 340 6.46 34.65 -0.81
N ASP A 341 5.47 34.76 -1.70
CA ASP A 341 4.66 33.63 -2.14
C ASP A 341 5.45 32.83 -3.16
N LEU A 342 5.31 31.53 -3.12
CA LEU A 342 6.02 30.64 -4.04
C LEU A 342 5.22 29.40 -4.37
N ILE A 343 5.58 28.77 -5.48
CA ILE A 343 5.15 27.40 -5.84
C ILE A 343 6.34 26.49 -5.69
N ARG A 344 6.17 25.44 -4.88
CA ARG A 344 7.17 24.40 -4.71
C ARG A 344 6.67 23.04 -5.17
N LYS A 345 7.61 22.23 -5.58
CA LYS A 345 7.43 20.82 -5.90
C LYS A 345 8.27 20.00 -4.95
N LYS A 346 7.66 18.98 -4.28
CA LYS A 346 8.41 17.99 -3.49
C LYS A 346 8.23 16.65 -4.16
N ALA A 347 9.33 15.98 -4.43
CA ALA A 347 9.38 14.78 -5.23
C ALA A 347 10.11 13.66 -4.51
N MET A 348 9.79 12.44 -4.91
CA MET A 348 10.52 11.25 -4.51
C MET A 348 10.70 10.31 -5.70
N ASP A 349 11.81 9.60 -5.69
CA ASP A 349 12.12 8.51 -6.61
C ASP A 349 12.63 7.35 -5.77
N ASN A 350 11.92 6.22 -5.77
CA ASN A 350 12.27 5.11 -4.92
C ASN A 350 12.12 3.75 -5.60
N TRP A 351 12.77 2.76 -5.01
CA TRP A 351 12.50 1.36 -5.30
C TRP A 351 12.52 0.52 -4.02
N PHE A 352 11.76 -0.55 -4.04
CA PHE A 352 11.69 -1.56 -2.99
C PHE A 352 11.72 -2.94 -3.62
N GLY A 353 12.65 -3.79 -3.22
CA GLY A 353 12.79 -5.11 -3.82
C GLY A 353 13.36 -6.13 -2.85
N GLY A 354 13.13 -7.39 -3.16
CA GLY A 354 13.59 -8.46 -2.30
C GLY A 354 13.01 -9.83 -2.63
N GLY A 355 13.11 -10.70 -1.65
CA GLY A 355 12.59 -12.05 -1.75
C GLY A 355 12.05 -12.56 -0.42
N ILE A 356 11.05 -13.41 -0.52
CA ILE A 356 10.44 -14.14 0.60
C ILE A 356 10.47 -15.63 0.29
N PHE A 357 10.53 -16.45 1.32
CA PHE A 357 10.44 -17.89 1.17
C PHE A 357 9.70 -18.54 2.34
N SER A 358 9.16 -19.72 2.11
CA SER A 358 8.70 -20.61 3.18
C SER A 358 8.79 -22.08 2.79
N VAL A 359 9.15 -22.90 3.76
CA VAL A 359 9.09 -24.36 3.71
C VAL A 359 8.01 -24.79 4.68
N ASN A 360 7.01 -25.49 4.19
CA ASN A 360 5.84 -25.86 4.98
C ASN A 360 5.73 -27.37 5.08
N TYR A 361 5.43 -27.85 6.28
CA TYR A 361 5.11 -29.23 6.56
C TYR A 361 3.69 -29.36 7.12
N LYS A 362 2.89 -30.24 6.54
CA LYS A 362 1.53 -30.56 6.96
C LYS A 362 1.42 -32.04 7.24
N GLY A 363 1.60 -32.44 8.50
CA GLY A 363 1.35 -33.77 8.99
C GLY A 363 -0.05 -33.92 9.61
N ASN A 364 -0.34 -35.08 10.17
CA ASN A 364 -1.66 -35.34 10.76
C ASN A 364 -1.97 -34.46 11.97
N ARG A 365 -0.98 -34.21 12.85
CA ARG A 365 -1.14 -33.42 14.07
C ARG A 365 -0.24 -32.18 14.10
N LEU A 366 0.82 -32.16 13.28
CA LEU A 366 1.79 -31.07 13.25
C LEU A 366 1.72 -30.32 11.92
N HIS A 367 1.46 -29.03 11.98
CA HIS A 367 1.64 -28.11 10.87
C HIS A 367 2.75 -27.12 11.24
N THR A 368 3.81 -27.06 10.47
CA THR A 368 4.90 -26.14 10.73
C THR A 368 5.35 -25.41 9.46
N SER A 369 5.84 -24.21 9.63
CA SER A 369 6.40 -23.38 8.55
C SER A 369 7.69 -22.73 9.04
N LEU A 370 8.76 -22.95 8.31
CA LEU A 370 10.00 -22.17 8.41
C LEU A 370 10.05 -21.23 7.22
N GLY A 371 10.25 -19.94 7.45
CA GLY A 371 10.33 -18.99 6.36
C GLY A 371 10.93 -17.67 6.78
N GLY A 372 11.03 -16.76 5.82
CA GLY A 372 11.62 -15.45 6.05
C GLY A 372 11.61 -14.60 4.80
N GLY A 373 12.28 -13.45 4.90
CA GLY A 373 12.43 -12.54 3.78
C GLY A 373 13.62 -11.62 3.96
N LEU A 374 14.13 -11.15 2.83
CA LEU A 374 15.17 -10.13 2.74
C LEU A 374 14.70 -9.06 1.77
N ASN A 375 14.63 -7.82 2.25
CA ASN A 375 14.13 -6.70 1.48
C ASN A 375 15.09 -5.52 1.57
N ARG A 376 15.18 -4.75 0.48
CA ARG A 376 15.90 -3.49 0.43
C ARG A 376 15.04 -2.41 -0.19
N TYR A 377 15.05 -1.26 0.44
CA TYR A 377 14.49 0.00 -0.03
C TYR A 377 15.62 0.99 -0.28
N ASP A 378 15.47 1.82 -1.30
CA ASP A 378 16.33 2.95 -1.59
C ASP A 378 15.46 4.06 -2.21
N GLY A 379 15.52 5.27 -1.65
CA GLY A 379 14.65 6.36 -2.06
C GLY A 379 15.30 7.72 -1.90
N ASP A 380 15.22 8.52 -2.96
CA ASP A 380 15.59 9.94 -3.01
C ASP A 380 14.37 10.81 -2.71
N HIS A 381 14.56 11.80 -1.84
CA HIS A 381 13.60 12.87 -1.56
C HIS A 381 14.23 14.21 -1.90
N PHE A 382 13.55 15.00 -2.73
CA PHE A 382 14.08 16.28 -3.17
C PHE A 382 12.96 17.29 -3.43
N GLY A 383 13.31 18.57 -3.45
CA GLY A 383 12.35 19.64 -3.69
C GLY A 383 12.89 20.74 -4.56
N LYS A 384 12.01 21.35 -5.35
CA LYS A 384 12.29 22.44 -6.29
C LYS A 384 11.36 23.60 -6.04
N VAL A 385 11.84 24.81 -6.31
CA VAL A 385 11.01 26.02 -6.32
C VAL A 385 10.72 26.38 -7.78
N LEU A 386 9.45 26.29 -8.16
CA LEU A 386 9.04 26.48 -9.55
C LEU A 386 8.77 27.96 -9.88
N TRP A 387 8.33 28.74 -8.90
CA TRP A 387 7.96 30.13 -9.07
C TRP A 387 8.02 30.86 -7.73
N VAL A 388 8.36 32.12 -7.76
CA VAL A 388 8.32 33.04 -6.62
C VAL A 388 7.75 34.38 -7.09
N LYS A 389 6.79 34.91 -6.33
CA LYS A 389 6.13 36.19 -6.64
C LYS A 389 7.12 37.34 -6.63
N ASN A 390 7.19 38.12 -7.73
CA ASN A 390 8.00 39.31 -7.90
C ASN A 390 9.50 39.11 -7.56
N TYR A 391 10.05 37.93 -7.74
CA TYR A 391 11.45 37.65 -7.43
C TYR A 391 12.39 38.27 -8.47
N ILE A 392 13.33 39.08 -8.01
CA ILE A 392 14.31 39.80 -8.87
C ILE A 392 15.60 38.98 -9.03
N GLY A 393 15.83 37.97 -8.17
CA GLY A 393 17.00 37.09 -8.23
C GLY A 393 16.92 36.07 -9.38
N ASN A 394 18.01 35.32 -9.58
CA ASN A 394 18.04 34.23 -10.52
C ASN A 394 17.37 32.98 -9.88
N LEU A 395 16.17 32.63 -10.36
CA LEU A 395 15.46 31.43 -9.99
C LEU A 395 15.76 30.34 -11.03
N ASP A 396 16.30 29.20 -10.56
CA ASP A 396 16.46 27.99 -11.36
C ASP A 396 15.41 26.95 -10.90
N PRO A 397 14.32 26.74 -11.67
CA PRO A 397 13.27 25.77 -11.32
C PRO A 397 13.72 24.31 -11.33
N ASP A 398 14.87 24.02 -11.92
CA ASP A 398 15.43 22.68 -11.98
C ASP A 398 16.39 22.36 -10.83
N LYS A 399 16.81 23.36 -10.08
CA LYS A 399 17.68 23.20 -8.92
C LYS A 399 16.94 22.67 -7.71
N ASP A 400 17.49 21.63 -7.09
CA ASP A 400 16.98 21.14 -5.82
C ASP A 400 17.36 22.11 -4.68
N TYR A 401 16.38 22.55 -3.89
CA TYR A 401 16.67 23.32 -2.68
C TYR A 401 16.97 22.42 -1.47
N TYR A 402 16.50 21.17 -1.52
CA TYR A 402 16.93 20.09 -0.62
C TYR A 402 17.00 18.78 -1.38
N ARG A 403 17.87 17.89 -0.93
CA ARG A 403 17.92 16.48 -1.38
C ARG A 403 18.48 15.62 -0.26
N ASN A 404 17.85 14.48 -0.06
CA ASN A 404 18.35 13.43 0.81
C ASN A 404 18.00 12.05 0.24
N ASN A 405 18.73 11.05 0.69
CA ASN A 405 18.50 9.66 0.35
C ASN A 405 18.24 8.84 1.61
N ALA A 406 17.37 7.87 1.51
CA ALA A 406 17.12 6.87 2.54
C ALA A 406 17.32 5.46 2.01
N THR A 407 18.04 4.62 2.76
CA THR A 407 18.24 3.20 2.46
C THR A 407 17.83 2.37 3.66
N LYS A 408 16.98 1.36 3.44
CA LYS A 408 16.57 0.42 4.49
C LYS A 408 16.78 -1.01 4.03
N ASN A 409 17.48 -1.80 4.82
CA ASN A 409 17.58 -3.25 4.66
C ASN A 409 16.80 -3.90 5.79
N ASP A 410 15.98 -4.89 5.47
CA ASP A 410 15.10 -5.59 6.40
C ASP A 410 15.15 -7.09 6.13
N GLY A 411 15.63 -7.83 7.10
CA GLY A 411 15.73 -9.28 7.05
C GLY A 411 14.95 -9.90 8.21
N ASN A 412 14.21 -10.96 7.94
CA ASN A 412 13.52 -11.72 8.98
C ASN A 412 13.57 -13.22 8.71
N LEU A 413 13.53 -13.98 9.81
CA LEU A 413 13.40 -15.43 9.81
C LEU A 413 12.34 -15.81 10.86
N TYR A 414 11.47 -16.74 10.54
CA TYR A 414 10.45 -17.21 11.48
C TYR A 414 10.29 -18.73 11.44
N LEU A 415 9.90 -19.29 12.59
CA LEU A 415 9.45 -20.66 12.74
C LEU A 415 8.07 -20.64 13.39
N LYS A 416 7.08 -21.19 12.70
CA LYS A 416 5.71 -21.29 13.18
C LYS A 416 5.31 -22.76 13.25
N ALA A 417 4.68 -23.17 14.35
CA ALA A 417 4.16 -24.51 14.55
C ALA A 417 2.76 -24.48 15.16
N ASN A 418 1.91 -25.38 14.71
CA ASN A 418 0.61 -25.66 15.27
C ASN A 418 0.52 -27.17 15.48
N TYR A 419 0.28 -27.60 16.72
CA TYR A 419 0.24 -28.99 17.12
C TYR A 419 -1.10 -29.35 17.75
N GLU A 420 -1.78 -30.35 17.24
CA GLU A 420 -3.01 -30.89 17.84
C GLU A 420 -2.66 -31.76 19.03
N LEU A 421 -2.91 -31.25 20.23
CA LEU A 421 -2.67 -31.97 21.50
C LEU A 421 -3.64 -33.13 21.68
N CYS A 422 -4.91 -32.87 21.46
CA CYS A 422 -6.00 -33.85 21.44
C CYS A 422 -7.12 -33.29 20.54
N SER A 423 -8.14 -34.08 20.28
CA SER A 423 -9.23 -33.73 19.36
C SER A 423 -9.79 -32.32 19.64
N GLY A 424 -9.59 -31.43 18.67
CA GLY A 424 -10.06 -30.05 18.72
C GLY A 424 -9.23 -29.10 19.58
N VAL A 425 -8.17 -29.56 20.29
CA VAL A 425 -7.28 -28.70 21.09
C VAL A 425 -5.95 -28.55 20.41
N ASN A 426 -5.57 -27.32 20.08
CA ASN A 426 -4.35 -27.01 19.37
C ASN A 426 -3.45 -26.08 20.18
N ALA A 427 -2.16 -26.39 20.24
CA ALA A 427 -1.10 -25.52 20.74
C ALA A 427 -0.42 -24.81 19.56
N TYR A 428 -0.15 -23.54 19.73
CA TYR A 428 0.46 -22.68 18.72
C TYR A 428 1.74 -22.05 19.26
N ALA A 429 2.79 -22.05 18.47
CA ALA A 429 4.03 -21.33 18.73
C ALA A 429 4.51 -20.67 17.43
N ASP A 430 5.01 -19.43 17.54
CA ASP A 430 5.51 -18.64 16.41
C ASP A 430 6.64 -17.75 16.92
N LEU A 431 7.82 -17.98 16.40
CA LEU A 431 9.05 -17.29 16.78
C LEU A 431 9.58 -16.56 15.56
N GLN A 432 9.82 -15.25 15.71
CA GLN A 432 10.42 -14.44 14.64
C GLN A 432 11.62 -13.67 15.17
N TYR A 433 12.71 -13.71 14.41
CA TYR A 433 13.80 -12.76 14.52
C TYR A 433 13.80 -11.83 13.32
N ARG A 434 14.01 -10.53 13.55
CA ARG A 434 14.07 -9.50 12.51
C ARG A 434 15.24 -8.55 12.76
N HIS A 435 16.03 -8.31 11.72
CA HIS A 435 17.12 -7.35 11.70
C HIS A 435 16.84 -6.24 10.69
N ILE A 436 17.02 -4.98 11.11
CA ILE A 436 16.81 -3.80 10.27
C ILE A 436 18.05 -2.92 10.35
N SER A 437 18.46 -2.39 9.19
CA SER A 437 19.42 -1.30 9.10
C SER A 437 18.79 -0.17 8.30
N TYR A 438 18.67 1.01 8.90
CA TYR A 438 18.07 2.19 8.31
C TYR A 438 19.04 3.36 8.32
N LYS A 439 19.20 4.01 7.16
CA LYS A 439 20.10 5.13 6.96
C LYS A 439 19.38 6.26 6.22
N MET A 440 19.62 7.50 6.65
CA MET A 440 19.21 8.70 5.93
C MET A 440 20.35 9.69 5.90
N TYR A 441 20.65 10.25 4.72
CA TYR A 441 21.72 11.23 4.52
C TYR A 441 21.27 12.35 3.60
N GLY A 442 21.72 13.59 3.90
CA GLY A 442 21.48 14.76 3.09
C GLY A 442 20.63 15.80 3.78
N GLN A 443 20.13 16.77 3.04
CA GLN A 443 19.31 17.86 3.56
C GLN A 443 17.83 17.51 3.52
N ASN A 444 17.11 17.79 4.62
CA ASN A 444 15.66 17.74 4.69
C ASN A 444 15.07 19.14 4.41
N ASP A 445 13.79 19.21 4.07
CA ASP A 445 13.07 20.46 3.75
C ASP A 445 12.68 21.31 4.97
N LYS A 446 13.17 20.97 6.16
CA LYS A 446 12.88 21.72 7.39
C LYS A 446 14.03 22.63 7.78
N TRP A 447 13.68 23.88 8.07
CA TRP A 447 14.63 24.82 8.65
C TRP A 447 15.06 24.39 10.05
N ASN A 448 16.37 24.38 10.29
CA ASN A 448 16.90 24.03 11.60
C ASN A 448 16.65 25.20 12.58
N SER A 449 15.60 25.07 13.39
CA SER A 449 15.22 26.09 14.37
C SER A 449 16.17 26.17 15.57
N VAL A 450 17.07 25.19 15.75
CA VAL A 450 18.03 25.16 16.85
C VAL A 450 19.28 25.98 16.51
N THR A 451 19.88 25.72 15.37
CA THR A 451 21.08 26.44 14.91
C THR A 451 20.75 27.69 14.12
N ASN A 452 19.56 27.76 13.54
CA ASN A 452 19.04 28.85 12.70
C ASN A 452 19.95 29.21 11.50
N ASP A 453 20.72 28.26 11.00
CA ASP A 453 21.78 28.44 9.99
C ASP A 453 21.56 27.67 8.70
N GLY A 454 20.43 27.02 8.52
CA GLY A 454 20.12 26.28 7.30
C GLY A 454 19.07 25.21 7.45
N LEU A 455 18.99 24.32 6.46
CA LEU A 455 18.10 23.18 6.48
C LEU A 455 18.65 22.05 7.36
N GLN A 456 17.75 21.27 7.93
CA GLN A 456 18.09 20.10 8.74
C GLN A 456 18.99 19.13 7.96
N GLN A 457 20.13 18.77 8.56
CA GLN A 457 21.03 17.74 8.03
C GLN A 457 20.64 16.38 8.61
N LEU A 458 20.36 15.43 7.73
CA LEU A 458 20.10 14.04 8.10
C LEU A 458 21.40 13.25 8.09
N THR A 459 21.71 12.60 9.22
CA THR A 459 22.86 11.70 9.38
C THR A 459 22.47 10.50 10.22
N ILE A 460 21.32 9.89 9.88
CA ILE A 460 20.73 8.80 10.63
C ILE A 460 21.35 7.48 10.19
N HIS A 461 21.76 6.66 11.14
CA HIS A 461 22.20 5.30 10.93
C HIS A 461 21.79 4.44 12.12
N GLU A 462 20.63 3.80 11.99
CA GLU A 462 20.04 2.99 13.07
C GLU A 462 20.00 1.51 12.69
N LYS A 463 20.11 0.67 13.70
CA LYS A 463 19.96 -0.78 13.59
C LYS A 463 19.03 -1.27 14.68
N PHE A 464 18.17 -2.19 14.31
CA PHE A 464 17.21 -2.80 15.23
C PHE A 464 17.26 -4.31 15.08
N ASP A 465 17.28 -4.99 16.23
CA ASP A 465 17.21 -6.43 16.35
C ASP A 465 15.98 -6.76 17.20
N PHE A 466 15.01 -7.46 16.62
CA PHE A 466 13.75 -7.77 17.26
C PHE A 466 13.55 -9.27 17.37
N PHE A 467 13.14 -9.72 18.55
CA PHE A 467 12.64 -11.05 18.76
C PHE A 467 11.15 -10.97 19.14
N ASN A 468 10.30 -11.60 18.33
CA ASN A 468 8.84 -11.52 18.40
C ASN A 468 8.24 -12.92 18.65
N PRO A 469 8.26 -13.42 19.90
CA PRO A 469 7.62 -14.69 20.24
C PRO A 469 6.11 -14.53 20.36
N LYS A 470 5.38 -15.56 19.88
CA LYS A 470 3.92 -15.67 20.03
C LYS A 470 3.58 -17.09 20.42
N THR A 471 2.61 -17.25 21.28
CA THR A 471 2.11 -18.58 21.69
C THR A 471 0.62 -18.51 21.99
N GLY A 472 -0.04 -19.66 21.99
CA GLY A 472 -1.43 -19.72 22.34
C GLY A 472 -2.01 -21.13 22.28
N LEU A 473 -3.23 -21.22 22.77
CA LEU A 473 -4.04 -22.42 22.74
C LEU A 473 -5.38 -22.10 22.07
N SER A 474 -5.88 -23.00 21.27
CA SER A 474 -7.25 -22.93 20.75
C SER A 474 -7.98 -24.25 20.99
N TRP A 475 -9.24 -24.15 21.36
CA TRP A 475 -10.11 -25.31 21.57
C TRP A 475 -11.39 -25.15 20.77
N GLN A 476 -11.58 -26.01 19.77
CA GLN A 476 -12.81 -26.15 19.02
C GLN A 476 -13.77 -27.07 19.80
N ILE A 477 -14.66 -26.48 20.59
CA ILE A 477 -15.60 -27.21 21.46
C ILE A 477 -16.63 -27.99 20.62
N ASN A 478 -17.16 -27.31 19.59
CA ASN A 478 -18.08 -27.87 18.60
C ASN A 478 -18.02 -27.08 17.28
N ARG A 479 -18.85 -27.41 16.30
CA ARG A 479 -18.83 -26.75 14.97
C ARG A 479 -19.01 -25.23 15.02
N ASN A 480 -19.69 -24.71 16.04
CA ASN A 480 -20.06 -23.29 16.14
C ASN A 480 -19.28 -22.51 17.20
N ASN A 481 -18.63 -23.18 18.16
CA ASN A 481 -18.01 -22.56 19.30
C ASN A 481 -16.52 -22.90 19.39
N ARG A 482 -15.70 -21.86 19.44
CA ARG A 482 -14.25 -21.93 19.63
C ARG A 482 -13.83 -20.96 20.73
N ILE A 483 -12.99 -21.42 21.64
CA ILE A 483 -12.31 -20.62 22.64
C ILE A 483 -10.82 -20.61 22.29
N TYR A 484 -10.16 -19.48 22.46
CA TYR A 484 -8.71 -19.40 22.34
C TYR A 484 -8.14 -18.34 23.29
N GLY A 485 -6.88 -18.54 23.67
CA GLY A 485 -6.05 -17.58 24.38
C GLY A 485 -4.68 -17.51 23.74
N SER A 486 -4.12 -16.32 23.64
CA SER A 486 -2.80 -16.12 23.06
C SER A 486 -2.03 -15.01 23.76
N PHE A 487 -0.71 -15.15 23.75
CA PHE A 487 0.24 -14.13 24.14
C PHE A 487 1.17 -13.84 22.97
N SER A 488 1.48 -12.57 22.73
CA SER A 488 2.35 -12.16 21.64
C SER A 488 3.19 -10.96 22.02
N VAL A 489 4.44 -10.95 21.56
CA VAL A 489 5.30 -9.78 21.58
C VAL A 489 5.51 -9.32 20.14
N ALA A 490 5.36 -8.04 19.89
CA ALA A 490 5.67 -7.43 18.60
C ALA A 490 6.47 -6.14 18.81
N HIS A 491 7.44 -5.92 17.93
CA HIS A 491 8.24 -4.70 17.90
C HIS A 491 8.09 -4.00 16.55
N LYS A 492 8.22 -2.68 16.58
CA LYS A 492 8.18 -1.84 15.39
C LYS A 492 9.22 -0.73 15.52
N GLU A 493 10.01 -0.57 14.48
CA GLU A 493 10.98 0.52 14.37
C GLU A 493 10.28 1.86 14.11
N PRO A 494 10.94 3.01 14.41
CA PRO A 494 10.44 4.32 14.07
C PRO A 494 10.28 4.52 12.56
N THR A 495 9.27 5.32 12.19
CA THR A 495 9.07 5.77 10.80
C THR A 495 10.00 6.93 10.48
N ARG A 496 10.17 7.27 9.18
CA ARG A 496 10.89 8.46 8.75
C ARG A 496 10.45 9.72 9.51
N ASN A 497 9.14 9.93 9.62
CA ASN A 497 8.59 11.13 10.26
C ASN A 497 8.98 11.24 11.76
N ASN A 498 9.19 10.13 12.45
CA ASN A 498 9.66 10.18 13.84
C ASN A 498 11.04 10.83 13.95
N TYR A 499 11.90 10.70 12.94
CA TYR A 499 13.22 11.35 12.89
C TYR A 499 13.17 12.77 12.35
N THR A 500 12.28 13.06 11.41
CA THR A 500 12.26 14.34 10.71
C THR A 500 11.30 15.35 11.33
N ASP A 501 10.26 14.92 12.06
CA ASP A 501 9.22 15.79 12.62
C ASP A 501 9.44 16.13 14.09
N GLY A 502 10.24 15.34 14.81
CA GLY A 502 10.65 15.59 16.18
C GLY A 502 11.68 16.71 16.31
N LYS A 503 12.16 16.94 17.54
CA LYS A 503 13.33 17.81 17.75
C LYS A 503 14.56 17.11 17.17
N PHE A 504 15.42 17.85 16.49
CA PHE A 504 16.60 17.35 15.77
C PHE A 504 17.63 16.64 16.67
N THR A 505 17.51 16.81 17.98
CA THR A 505 18.35 16.15 19.01
C THR A 505 17.73 14.90 19.60
N GLU A 506 16.51 14.55 19.22
CA GLU A 506 15.80 13.39 19.76
C GLU A 506 16.04 12.14 18.92
N HIS A 507 16.35 11.02 19.58
CA HIS A 507 16.44 9.70 18.97
C HIS A 507 15.15 8.92 19.26
N PRO A 508 14.26 8.73 18.27
CA PRO A 508 13.03 7.97 18.48
C PRO A 508 13.34 6.51 18.81
N LYS A 509 12.55 5.93 19.70
CA LYS A 509 12.71 4.53 20.14
C LYS A 509 11.74 3.62 19.41
N ALA A 510 12.12 2.35 19.27
CA ALA A 510 11.23 1.31 18.79
C ALA A 510 10.00 1.15 19.71
N GLU A 511 8.85 0.87 19.10
CA GLU A 511 7.63 0.53 19.83
C GLU A 511 7.61 -0.96 20.18
N ARG A 512 6.98 -1.30 21.31
CA ARG A 512 6.79 -2.67 21.76
C ARG A 512 5.35 -2.89 22.20
N LEU A 513 4.76 -3.99 21.74
CA LEU A 513 3.41 -4.45 22.09
C LEU A 513 3.49 -5.81 22.78
N PHE A 514 2.62 -6.02 23.77
CA PHE A 514 2.43 -7.28 24.46
C PHE A 514 1.00 -7.79 24.28
#